data_5555d0d33c897699cf9cf793be9b601a
#
_entry.id   5555d0d33c897699cf9cf793be9b601a
#
_cell.length_a   1.000
_cell.length_b   1.000
_cell.length_c   1.000
_cell.angle_alpha   90.00
_cell.angle_beta   90.00
_cell.angle_gamma   90.00
#
_symmetry.space_group_name_H-M   'P 1'
#
loop_
_entity.id
_entity.type
_entity.pdbx_description
1 polymer ?
#
loop_
_entity_poly.entity_id
_entity_poly.type
_entity_poly.pdbx_seq_one_letter_code
_entity_poly.pdbx_strand_id
1 'polypeptide(L)'
;MATAFKPGWSKPSTLLFASEIPANEKAFAYALAQAREFDAELILFHAYDTLVVAASETSGVRYYDYAAAAHTEKQQLEPLAKRAAEAGVRCEIVVRPGLAADQILAFLREREVDRIVMGTHSPGPIGKLLVGSVAEAVLRTAKVPVFIVGPDVVDGSFRNFATRTVLCAASLLESSHVVAAFAAEIAAQHNARLILQHVIRPQERAEIMASRSLDQIEKDLLNLVPARLQSRIAIQTIVIPGDPTEELLYQSRAQQADLVVLGAQGASAFAAITRHGVVYKVLAHCGCPVLTLSPVVLAACGSKSEKTRAAEAYMAGVI
;
A
#
# COMPACT_ATOMS: atom_id res chain seq x y z
N MET A 1 21.41 -12.37 2.90
CA MET A 1 21.64 -10.94 3.24
C MET A 1 20.47 -10.43 4.07
N ALA A 2 20.71 -9.73 5.17
CA ALA A 2 19.61 -9.17 5.95
C ALA A 2 19.04 -7.94 5.22
N THR A 3 17.80 -8.02 4.82
CA THR A 3 17.05 -6.88 4.28
C THR A 3 16.80 -5.91 5.42
N ALA A 4 17.47 -4.76 5.42
CA ALA A 4 17.34 -3.77 6.48
C ALA A 4 16.13 -2.87 6.18
N PHE A 5 14.96 -3.24 6.68
CA PHE A 5 13.80 -2.32 6.75
C PHE A 5 14.03 -1.27 7.84
N LYS A 6 13.47 -0.09 7.66
CA LYS A 6 13.33 0.83 8.79
C LYS A 6 12.48 0.13 9.86
N PRO A 7 12.92 0.08 11.15
CA PRO A 7 12.15 -0.59 12.21
C PRO A 7 10.70 -0.09 12.32
N GLY A 8 10.46 1.20 12.07
CA GLY A 8 9.13 1.80 12.08
C GLY A 8 8.18 1.27 11.00
N TRP A 9 8.66 0.65 9.93
CA TRP A 9 7.75 0.12 8.91
C TRP A 9 6.96 -1.09 9.40
N SER A 10 7.57 -1.94 10.22
CA SER A 10 6.88 -3.07 10.82
C SER A 10 6.18 -2.70 12.14
N LYS A 11 6.80 -1.86 12.97
CA LYS A 11 6.22 -1.28 14.19
C LYS A 11 6.10 0.23 14.04
N PRO A 12 5.06 0.74 13.41
CA PRO A 12 4.92 2.16 13.16
C PRO A 12 4.73 2.94 14.46
N SER A 13 5.39 4.07 14.55
CA SER A 13 5.17 5.09 15.57
C SER A 13 4.32 6.24 15.04
N THR A 14 4.29 6.40 13.72
CA THR A 14 3.56 7.47 13.03
C THR A 14 2.88 6.94 11.78
N LEU A 15 1.56 7.06 11.73
CA LEU A 15 0.72 6.70 10.59
C LEU A 15 0.15 7.96 9.94
N LEU A 16 0.21 8.04 8.62
CA LEU A 16 -0.46 9.06 7.83
C LEU A 16 -1.74 8.48 7.22
N PHE A 17 -2.89 8.98 7.60
CA PHE A 17 -4.14 8.74 6.88
C PHE A 17 -4.36 9.88 5.88
N ALA A 18 -4.12 9.61 4.60
CA ALA A 18 -4.39 10.57 3.53
C ALA A 18 -5.87 10.52 3.18
N SER A 19 -6.60 11.55 3.60
CA SER A 19 -8.05 11.64 3.50
C SER A 19 -8.48 12.58 2.39
N GLU A 20 -9.48 12.18 1.65
CA GLU A 20 -10.37 13.06 0.93
C GLU A 20 -11.50 13.55 1.86
N ILE A 21 -12.29 14.50 1.43
CA ILE A 21 -13.48 14.96 2.15
C ILE A 21 -14.69 14.83 1.21
N PRO A 22 -15.72 14.05 1.60
CA PRO A 22 -15.84 13.27 2.85
C PRO A 22 -14.84 12.13 2.92
N ALA A 23 -14.40 11.80 4.13
CA ALA A 23 -13.41 10.76 4.37
C ALA A 23 -13.92 9.37 4.02
N ASN A 24 -13.02 8.52 3.52
CA ASN A 24 -13.29 7.10 3.34
C ASN A 24 -13.35 6.40 4.72
N GLU A 25 -14.55 6.07 5.17
CA GLU A 25 -14.79 5.50 6.50
C GLU A 25 -14.07 4.16 6.74
N LYS A 26 -14.00 3.29 5.73
CA LYS A 26 -13.30 2.00 5.86
C LYS A 26 -11.80 2.20 6.02
N ALA A 27 -11.23 3.11 5.24
CA ALA A 27 -9.81 3.42 5.31
C ALA A 27 -9.45 4.13 6.63
N PHE A 28 -10.30 5.02 7.12
CA PHE A 28 -10.13 5.62 8.44
C PHE A 28 -10.21 4.59 9.56
N ALA A 29 -11.20 3.70 9.53
CA ALA A 29 -11.34 2.62 10.52
C ALA A 29 -10.11 1.71 10.54
N TYR A 30 -9.53 1.40 9.37
CA TYR A 30 -8.31 0.63 9.27
C TYR A 30 -7.08 1.39 9.81
N ALA A 31 -6.94 2.67 9.47
CA ALA A 31 -5.86 3.51 10.00
C ALA A 31 -5.92 3.63 11.53
N LEU A 32 -7.12 3.84 12.06
CA LEU A 32 -7.38 3.93 13.49
C LEU A 32 -7.05 2.62 14.22
N ALA A 33 -7.45 1.48 13.63
CA ALA A 33 -7.16 0.17 14.19
C ALA A 33 -5.65 -0.10 14.25
N GLN A 34 -4.89 0.25 13.19
CA GLN A 34 -3.43 0.15 13.18
C GLN A 34 -2.80 1.09 14.24
N ALA A 35 -3.24 2.36 14.29
CA ALA A 35 -2.69 3.32 15.24
C ALA A 35 -2.87 2.85 16.69
N ARG A 36 -4.04 2.29 17.00
CA ARG A 36 -4.33 1.70 18.31
C ARG A 36 -3.47 0.48 18.62
N GLU A 37 -3.32 -0.43 17.67
CA GLU A 37 -2.54 -1.68 17.82
C GLU A 37 -1.08 -1.39 18.16
N PHE A 38 -0.50 -0.37 17.53
CA PHE A 38 0.92 -0.04 17.66
C PHE A 38 1.21 1.13 18.63
N ASP A 39 0.18 1.68 19.30
CA ASP A 39 0.31 2.92 20.10
C ASP A 39 0.95 4.06 19.30
N ALA A 40 0.59 4.14 18.01
CA ALA A 40 1.14 5.08 17.06
C ALA A 40 0.34 6.40 17.02
N GLU A 41 1.03 7.49 16.69
CA GLU A 41 0.37 8.75 16.32
C GLU A 41 -0.34 8.61 14.97
N LEU A 42 -1.58 9.09 14.88
CA LEU A 42 -2.35 9.15 13.64
C LEU A 42 -2.41 10.60 13.12
N ILE A 43 -1.84 10.83 11.96
CA ILE A 43 -1.93 12.11 11.26
C ILE A 43 -3.08 12.03 10.24
N LEU A 44 -4.11 12.84 10.43
CA LEU A 44 -5.18 13.05 9.46
C LEU A 44 -4.72 14.12 8.48
N PHE A 45 -4.32 13.71 7.29
CA PHE A 45 -3.79 14.59 6.27
C PHE A 45 -4.81 14.85 5.17
N HIS A 46 -5.08 16.12 4.89
CA HIS A 46 -5.90 16.52 3.76
C HIS A 46 -5.20 17.63 2.96
N ALA A 47 -5.33 17.55 1.63
CA ALA A 47 -4.89 18.61 0.75
C ALA A 47 -6.07 19.09 -0.10
N TYR A 48 -6.29 20.39 -0.14
CA TYR A 48 -7.36 21.01 -0.90
C TYR A 48 -6.83 21.80 -2.11
N ASP A 49 -7.53 21.65 -3.25
CA ASP A 49 -7.12 22.31 -4.49
C ASP A 49 -7.60 23.78 -4.48
N THR A 50 -6.65 24.68 -4.59
CA THR A 50 -6.92 26.12 -4.62
C THR A 50 -7.47 26.63 -5.96
N LEU A 51 -7.28 25.87 -7.04
CA LEU A 51 -7.74 26.26 -8.38
C LEU A 51 -9.26 26.11 -8.54
N VAL A 52 -9.87 25.13 -7.88
CA VAL A 52 -11.31 24.87 -7.97
C VAL A 52 -12.11 26.00 -7.33
N VAL A 53 -11.58 26.62 -6.26
CA VAL A 53 -12.27 27.69 -5.55
C VAL A 53 -12.19 29.02 -6.31
N ALA A 54 -11.11 29.26 -7.05
CA ALA A 54 -10.96 30.48 -7.87
C ALA A 54 -11.88 30.47 -9.10
N ALA A 55 -12.27 29.30 -9.61
CA ALA A 55 -13.12 29.16 -10.79
C ALA A 55 -14.63 29.34 -10.51
N SER A 56 -15.07 29.30 -9.25
CA SER A 56 -16.48 29.42 -8.87
C SER A 56 -16.98 30.88 -8.71
N GLU A 57 -16.08 31.89 -8.78
CA GLU A 57 -16.40 33.29 -8.57
C GLU A 57 -16.26 34.10 -9.87
N THR A 58 -17.36 34.25 -10.59
CA THR A 58 -17.49 35.23 -11.67
C THR A 58 -17.47 36.63 -11.09
N SER A 59 -16.47 37.43 -11.47
CA SER A 59 -16.31 38.89 -11.30
C SER A 59 -15.59 39.37 -10.03
N GLY A 60 -14.35 39.80 -10.23
CA GLY A 60 -13.54 40.58 -9.32
C GLY A 60 -12.37 39.83 -8.70
N VAL A 61 -11.19 40.45 -8.65
CA VAL A 61 -10.02 39.93 -7.92
C VAL A 61 -10.41 39.85 -6.44
N ARG A 62 -10.88 38.71 -6.00
CA ARG A 62 -11.07 38.45 -4.57
C ARG A 62 -9.80 37.85 -3.99
N TYR A 63 -9.39 38.40 -2.90
CA TYR A 63 -8.31 37.88 -2.08
C TYR A 63 -8.77 36.50 -1.55
N TYR A 64 -8.12 35.44 -2.01
CA TYR A 64 -8.40 34.07 -1.50
C TYR A 64 -7.88 33.97 -0.08
N ASP A 65 -8.76 33.79 0.89
CA ASP A 65 -8.37 33.60 2.29
C ASP A 65 -7.99 32.12 2.54
N TYR A 66 -6.72 31.82 2.33
CA TYR A 66 -6.17 30.49 2.59
C TYR A 66 -6.35 30.04 4.05
N ALA A 67 -6.37 30.97 5.01
CA ALA A 67 -6.53 30.64 6.42
C ALA A 67 -7.97 30.21 6.72
N ALA A 68 -8.95 30.93 6.19
CA ALA A 68 -10.37 30.58 6.32
C ALA A 68 -10.68 29.24 5.63
N ALA A 69 -10.12 29.01 4.44
CA ALA A 69 -10.27 27.72 3.74
C ALA A 69 -9.67 26.57 4.54
N ALA A 70 -8.42 26.72 4.99
CA ALA A 70 -7.75 25.70 5.82
C ALA A 70 -8.52 25.42 7.12
N HIS A 71 -9.11 26.45 7.74
CA HIS A 71 -9.94 26.29 8.92
C HIS A 71 -11.20 25.45 8.62
N THR A 72 -11.87 25.74 7.52
CA THR A 72 -13.07 24.98 7.08
C THR A 72 -12.74 23.52 6.83
N GLU A 73 -11.65 23.24 6.09
CA GLU A 73 -11.23 21.87 5.82
C GLU A 73 -10.82 21.14 7.09
N LYS A 74 -10.18 21.83 8.03
CA LYS A 74 -9.82 21.27 9.34
C LYS A 74 -11.04 20.87 10.14
N GLN A 75 -12.09 21.73 10.18
CA GLN A 75 -13.34 21.45 10.88
C GLN A 75 -14.02 20.17 10.35
N GLN A 76 -13.90 19.85 9.06
CA GLN A 76 -14.46 18.63 8.48
C GLN A 76 -13.74 17.36 8.95
N LEU A 77 -12.48 17.46 9.41
CA LEU A 77 -11.71 16.35 9.96
C LEU A 77 -11.83 16.20 11.49
N GLU A 78 -12.33 17.22 12.19
CA GLU A 78 -12.51 17.19 13.66
C GLU A 78 -13.33 15.98 14.15
N PRO A 79 -14.42 15.55 13.49
CA PRO A 79 -15.15 14.36 13.91
C PRO A 79 -14.30 13.10 13.90
N LEU A 80 -13.36 12.94 12.94
CA LEU A 80 -12.43 11.83 12.88
C LEU A 80 -11.38 11.90 13.99
N ALA A 81 -10.84 13.10 14.24
CA ALA A 81 -9.88 13.31 15.32
C ALA A 81 -10.52 13.04 16.70
N LYS A 82 -11.77 13.42 16.89
CA LYS A 82 -12.54 13.10 18.10
C LYS A 82 -12.68 11.59 18.28
N ARG A 83 -13.04 10.85 17.24
CA ARG A 83 -13.12 9.38 17.26
C ARG A 83 -11.78 8.73 17.56
N ALA A 84 -10.68 9.28 17.04
CA ALA A 84 -9.33 8.81 17.35
C ALA A 84 -9.00 9.02 18.85
N ALA A 85 -9.30 10.20 19.39
CA ALA A 85 -9.11 10.50 20.80
C ALA A 85 -9.98 9.60 21.72
N GLU A 86 -11.24 9.37 21.38
CA GLU A 86 -12.13 8.44 22.09
C GLU A 86 -11.62 6.99 22.07
N ALA A 87 -10.88 6.62 21.02
CA ALA A 87 -10.20 5.32 20.91
C ALA A 87 -8.84 5.28 21.63
N GLY A 88 -8.41 6.36 22.29
CA GLY A 88 -7.13 6.47 22.97
C GLY A 88 -5.93 6.71 22.04
N VAL A 89 -6.16 7.14 20.79
CA VAL A 89 -5.11 7.37 19.79
C VAL A 89 -4.76 8.86 19.75
N ARG A 90 -3.45 9.18 19.83
CA ARG A 90 -2.96 10.54 19.59
C ARG A 90 -3.18 10.91 18.14
N CYS A 91 -3.81 12.05 17.90
CA CYS A 91 -4.25 12.43 16.57
C CYS A 91 -3.90 13.89 16.26
N GLU A 92 -3.27 14.12 15.11
CA GLU A 92 -2.98 15.44 14.58
C GLU A 92 -3.74 15.65 13.26
N ILE A 93 -4.30 16.85 13.06
CA ILE A 93 -4.91 17.24 11.79
C ILE A 93 -3.95 18.16 11.04
N VAL A 94 -3.59 17.76 9.82
CA VAL A 94 -2.77 18.54 8.89
C VAL A 94 -3.56 18.81 7.63
N VAL A 95 -3.75 20.11 7.32
CA VAL A 95 -4.43 20.56 6.09
C VAL A 95 -3.46 21.42 5.29
N ARG A 96 -3.34 21.16 3.99
CA ARG A 96 -2.42 21.89 3.10
C ARG A 96 -3.09 22.31 1.80
N PRO A 97 -2.83 23.53 1.32
CA PRO A 97 -3.25 23.94 -0.01
C PRO A 97 -2.39 23.30 -1.09
N GLY A 98 -2.99 22.88 -2.21
CA GLY A 98 -2.31 22.37 -3.38
C GLY A 98 -2.73 20.96 -3.78
N LEU A 99 -2.08 20.41 -4.80
CA LEU A 99 -2.37 19.09 -5.33
C LEU A 99 -2.06 18.00 -4.30
N ALA A 100 -3.01 17.14 -4.02
CA ALA A 100 -2.94 16.17 -2.92
C ALA A 100 -1.71 15.25 -3.00
N ALA A 101 -1.38 14.72 -4.19
CA ALA A 101 -0.21 13.86 -4.34
C ALA A 101 1.10 14.59 -4.00
N ASP A 102 1.26 15.83 -4.49
CA ASP A 102 2.46 16.63 -4.26
C ASP A 102 2.60 16.98 -2.77
N GLN A 103 1.49 17.35 -2.12
CA GLN A 103 1.48 17.73 -0.71
C GLN A 103 1.74 16.53 0.22
N ILE A 104 1.20 15.35 -0.10
CA ILE A 104 1.52 14.10 0.62
C ILE A 104 3.02 13.81 0.51
N LEU A 105 3.56 13.81 -0.71
CA LEU A 105 4.97 13.50 -0.95
C LEU A 105 5.91 14.56 -0.36
N ALA A 106 5.52 15.84 -0.33
CA ALA A 106 6.25 16.90 0.36
C ALA A 106 6.28 16.64 1.86
N PHE A 107 5.13 16.34 2.46
CA PHE A 107 5.02 16.05 3.88
C PHE A 107 5.88 14.86 4.33
N LEU A 108 5.97 13.80 3.51
CA LEU A 108 6.84 12.65 3.76
C LEU A 108 8.35 12.98 3.69
N ARG A 109 8.74 14.12 3.10
CA ARG A 109 10.13 14.60 3.13
C ARG A 109 10.42 15.47 4.36
N GLU A 110 9.40 16.13 4.88
CA GLU A 110 9.51 17.06 6.01
C GLU A 110 9.37 16.35 7.36
N ARG A 111 8.60 15.26 7.40
CA ARG A 111 8.27 14.56 8.63
C ARG A 111 8.44 13.04 8.49
N GLU A 112 8.96 12.42 9.55
CA GLU A 112 9.06 10.97 9.59
C GLU A 112 7.67 10.35 9.75
N VAL A 113 7.27 9.61 8.73
CA VAL A 113 6.06 8.79 8.69
C VAL A 113 6.49 7.37 8.39
N ASP A 114 5.93 6.41 9.11
CA ASP A 114 6.29 5.00 8.96
C ASP A 114 5.42 4.28 7.92
N ARG A 115 4.14 4.65 7.84
CA ARG A 115 3.17 4.05 6.91
C ARG A 115 2.15 5.08 6.46
N ILE A 116 1.62 4.87 5.25
CA ILE A 116 0.47 5.62 4.74
C ILE A 116 -0.72 4.67 4.66
N VAL A 117 -1.90 5.16 5.03
CA VAL A 117 -3.18 4.51 4.78
C VAL A 117 -4.02 5.43 3.89
N MET A 118 -4.58 4.87 2.82
CA MET A 118 -5.44 5.59 1.88
C MET A 118 -6.66 4.75 1.53
N GLY A 119 -7.78 5.41 1.26
CA GLY A 119 -8.91 4.79 0.57
C GLY A 119 -8.75 4.88 -0.94
N THR A 120 -9.42 3.99 -1.68
CA THR A 120 -9.69 4.20 -3.09
C THR A 120 -11.10 4.76 -3.26
N HIS A 121 -11.31 5.59 -4.27
CA HIS A 121 -12.61 6.20 -4.55
C HIS A 121 -13.66 5.14 -4.90
N SER A 122 -14.89 5.40 -4.47
CA SER A 122 -16.10 4.75 -5.01
C SER A 122 -16.22 4.97 -6.52
N PRO A 123 -17.03 4.15 -7.22
CA PRO A 123 -17.14 4.20 -8.67
C PRO A 123 -17.46 5.61 -9.14
N GLY A 124 -16.65 6.13 -10.07
CA GLY A 124 -16.98 7.34 -10.79
C GLY A 124 -18.27 7.16 -11.61
N PRO A 125 -18.81 8.23 -12.20
CA PRO A 125 -20.11 8.24 -12.88
C PRO A 125 -20.26 7.24 -14.03
N ILE A 126 -19.21 6.53 -14.40
CA ILE A 126 -19.19 5.51 -15.48
C ILE A 126 -19.11 4.08 -14.90
N GLY A 127 -19.28 3.87 -13.59
CA GLY A 127 -19.32 2.53 -12.97
C GLY A 127 -17.98 1.76 -13.00
N LYS A 128 -16.87 2.39 -13.37
CA LYS A 128 -15.53 1.78 -13.35
C LYS A 128 -14.85 2.10 -12.02
N LEU A 129 -14.51 1.06 -11.28
CA LEU A 129 -13.64 1.16 -10.10
C LEU A 129 -12.29 1.75 -10.53
N LEU A 130 -11.94 2.91 -9.98
CA LEU A 130 -10.71 3.60 -10.32
C LEU A 130 -9.90 3.80 -9.04
N VAL A 131 -8.68 3.28 -9.02
CA VAL A 131 -7.65 3.77 -8.08
C VAL A 131 -7.39 5.22 -8.48
N GLY A 132 -7.62 6.18 -7.58
CA GLY A 132 -7.52 7.61 -7.91
C GLY A 132 -6.10 8.03 -8.30
N SER A 133 -5.97 9.11 -9.06
CA SER A 133 -4.68 9.67 -9.50
C SER A 133 -3.72 9.97 -8.35
N VAL A 134 -4.25 10.39 -7.20
CA VAL A 134 -3.46 10.64 -5.98
C VAL A 134 -2.88 9.35 -5.44
N ALA A 135 -3.70 8.29 -5.31
CA ALA A 135 -3.23 6.98 -4.86
C ALA A 135 -2.19 6.40 -5.84
N GLU A 136 -2.42 6.51 -7.15
CA GLU A 136 -1.45 6.07 -8.16
C GLU A 136 -0.10 6.78 -8.02
N ALA A 137 -0.09 8.10 -7.87
CA ALA A 137 1.13 8.88 -7.70
C ALA A 137 1.88 8.50 -6.41
N VAL A 138 1.16 8.34 -5.29
CA VAL A 138 1.74 7.95 -4.00
C VAL A 138 2.30 6.52 -4.07
N LEU A 139 1.56 5.56 -4.65
CA LEU A 139 2.01 4.17 -4.81
C LEU A 139 3.31 4.05 -5.62
N ARG A 140 3.54 4.97 -6.56
CA ARG A 140 4.74 4.96 -7.41
C ARG A 140 5.96 5.57 -6.75
N THR A 141 5.78 6.55 -5.87
CA THR A 141 6.87 7.43 -5.42
C THR A 141 7.06 7.50 -3.92
N ALA A 142 6.11 6.99 -3.13
CA ALA A 142 6.24 6.99 -1.68
C ALA A 142 7.47 6.16 -1.22
N LYS A 143 8.20 6.71 -0.24
CA LYS A 143 9.38 6.08 0.37
C LYS A 143 9.05 5.24 1.60
N VAL A 144 7.78 4.99 1.83
CA VAL A 144 7.24 4.21 2.95
C VAL A 144 6.16 3.25 2.44
N PRO A 145 5.85 2.17 3.19
CA PRO A 145 4.76 1.27 2.85
C PRO A 145 3.42 1.99 2.75
N VAL A 146 2.62 1.64 1.72
CA VAL A 146 1.31 2.22 1.48
C VAL A 146 0.23 1.15 1.60
N PHE A 147 -0.70 1.35 2.51
CA PHE A 147 -1.88 0.51 2.70
C PHE A 147 -3.06 1.15 1.98
N ILE A 148 -3.66 0.39 1.09
CA ILE A 148 -4.86 0.81 0.36
C ILE A 148 -6.04 -0.01 0.84
N VAL A 149 -7.11 0.69 1.19
CA VAL A 149 -8.39 0.10 1.54
C VAL A 149 -9.36 0.32 0.39
N GLY A 150 -9.61 -0.75 -0.35
CA GLY A 150 -10.48 -0.76 -1.53
C GLY A 150 -11.97 -0.74 -1.18
N PRO A 151 -12.84 -0.53 -2.18
CA PRO A 151 -14.29 -0.47 -1.97
C PRO A 151 -14.88 -1.83 -1.58
N ASP A 152 -14.30 -2.93 -2.05
CA ASP A 152 -14.77 -4.30 -1.80
C ASP A 152 -14.33 -4.84 -0.42
N VAL A 153 -13.54 -4.07 0.32
CA VAL A 153 -13.13 -4.45 1.68
C VAL A 153 -14.37 -4.55 2.58
N VAL A 154 -14.50 -5.67 3.30
CA VAL A 154 -15.69 -5.97 4.11
C VAL A 154 -15.74 -5.06 5.34
N ASP A 155 -16.91 -4.45 5.58
CA ASP A 155 -17.12 -3.59 6.74
C ASP A 155 -16.99 -4.39 8.05
N GLY A 156 -16.30 -3.79 9.01
CA GLY A 156 -16.11 -4.39 10.35
C GLY A 156 -14.98 -5.41 10.45
N SER A 157 -14.31 -5.77 9.35
CA SER A 157 -13.14 -6.67 9.37
C SER A 157 -12.00 -6.17 10.26
N PHE A 158 -11.96 -4.86 10.56
CA PHE A 158 -10.88 -4.24 11.34
C PHE A 158 -11.20 -3.97 12.81
N ARG A 159 -12.41 -4.22 13.26
CA ARG A 159 -12.82 -3.84 14.64
C ARG A 159 -11.92 -4.41 15.72
N ASN A 160 -11.29 -5.55 15.48
CA ASN A 160 -10.35 -6.20 16.39
C ASN A 160 -8.94 -6.33 15.81
N PHE A 161 -8.62 -5.67 14.73
CA PHE A 161 -7.34 -5.69 13.97
C PHE A 161 -6.51 -6.98 14.15
N ALA A 162 -7.16 -8.12 13.95
CA ALA A 162 -6.49 -9.41 14.05
C ALA A 162 -6.08 -9.88 12.66
N THR A 163 -4.88 -9.51 12.21
CA THR A 163 -4.28 -10.12 11.01
C THR A 163 -3.91 -11.56 11.33
N ARG A 164 -4.61 -12.54 10.76
CA ARG A 164 -4.36 -13.98 10.93
C ARG A 164 -3.73 -14.61 9.70
N THR A 165 -3.98 -14.04 8.54
CA THR A 165 -3.50 -14.54 7.26
C THR A 165 -2.97 -13.39 6.43
N VAL A 166 -1.69 -13.47 6.08
CA VAL A 166 -1.02 -12.56 5.13
C VAL A 166 -0.79 -13.30 3.83
N LEU A 167 -1.36 -12.85 2.73
CA LEU A 167 -1.11 -13.37 1.39
C LEU A 167 -0.12 -12.45 0.67
N CYS A 168 1.04 -12.98 0.33
CA CYS A 168 2.10 -12.26 -0.38
C CYS A 168 2.20 -12.75 -1.82
N ALA A 169 1.98 -11.86 -2.78
CA ALA A 169 2.29 -12.15 -4.17
C ALA A 169 3.81 -12.11 -4.37
N ALA A 170 4.37 -13.25 -4.69
CA ALA A 170 5.80 -13.43 -4.88
C ALA A 170 6.10 -13.78 -6.34
N SER A 171 7.02 -13.04 -6.96
CA SER A 171 7.63 -13.40 -8.22
C SER A 171 8.97 -14.08 -7.94
N LEU A 172 9.56 -14.75 -8.94
CA LEU A 172 10.90 -15.33 -8.81
C LEU A 172 12.01 -14.29 -9.14
N LEU A 173 11.66 -13.00 -9.13
CA LEU A 173 12.61 -11.91 -9.32
C LEU A 173 13.35 -11.60 -8.00
N GLU A 174 14.57 -11.07 -8.13
CA GLU A 174 15.42 -10.76 -6.97
C GLU A 174 14.76 -9.80 -5.96
N SER A 175 14.02 -8.80 -6.45
CA SER A 175 13.28 -7.85 -5.60
C SER A 175 12.16 -8.46 -4.75
N SER A 176 11.71 -9.68 -5.06
CA SER A 176 10.71 -10.39 -4.26
C SER A 176 11.17 -10.71 -2.84
N HIS A 177 12.48 -10.79 -2.60
CA HIS A 177 13.01 -10.93 -1.24
C HIS A 177 12.59 -9.80 -0.31
N VAL A 178 12.54 -8.56 -0.82
CA VAL A 178 12.14 -7.39 -0.03
C VAL A 178 10.67 -7.52 0.36
N VAL A 179 9.81 -7.87 -0.61
CA VAL A 179 8.36 -7.99 -0.41
C VAL A 179 8.03 -9.13 0.54
N ALA A 180 8.59 -10.32 0.28
CA ALA A 180 8.36 -11.51 1.10
C ALA A 180 8.90 -11.34 2.53
N ALA A 181 10.08 -10.72 2.68
CA ALA A 181 10.65 -10.44 4.00
C ALA A 181 9.77 -9.47 4.79
N PHE A 182 9.22 -8.43 4.13
CA PHE A 182 8.32 -7.48 4.80
C PHE A 182 6.99 -8.13 5.17
N ALA A 183 6.40 -8.94 4.28
CA ALA A 183 5.20 -9.72 4.57
C ALA A 183 5.42 -10.68 5.77
N ALA A 184 6.59 -11.31 5.83
CA ALA A 184 6.96 -12.20 6.94
C ALA A 184 7.15 -11.46 8.27
N GLU A 185 7.69 -10.22 8.27
CA GLU A 185 7.75 -9.38 9.48
C GLU A 185 6.35 -9.05 10.00
N ILE A 186 5.43 -8.67 9.11
CA ILE A 186 4.04 -8.40 9.49
C ILE A 186 3.40 -9.68 10.05
N ALA A 187 3.56 -10.82 9.36
CA ALA A 187 3.03 -12.09 9.83
C ALA A 187 3.58 -12.45 11.22
N ALA A 188 4.87 -12.26 11.45
CA ALA A 188 5.50 -12.53 12.75
C ALA A 188 4.98 -11.63 13.88
N GLN A 189 4.68 -10.36 13.58
CA GLN A 189 4.14 -9.42 14.57
C GLN A 189 2.75 -9.80 15.04
N HIS A 190 1.92 -10.27 14.13
CA HIS A 190 0.53 -10.64 14.42
C HIS A 190 0.35 -12.12 14.74
N ASN A 191 1.44 -12.91 14.81
CA ASN A 191 1.38 -14.37 14.91
C ASN A 191 0.47 -14.98 13.83
N ALA A 192 0.54 -14.41 12.62
CA ALA A 192 -0.24 -14.78 11.45
C ALA A 192 0.49 -15.86 10.62
N ARG A 193 -0.29 -16.62 9.85
CA ARG A 193 0.30 -17.45 8.78
C ARG A 193 0.63 -16.58 7.56
N LEU A 194 1.74 -16.88 6.91
CA LEU A 194 2.16 -16.28 5.65
C LEU A 194 1.90 -17.25 4.51
N ILE A 195 1.22 -16.80 3.47
CA ILE A 195 1.05 -17.53 2.23
C ILE A 195 1.85 -16.80 1.15
N LEU A 196 2.84 -17.51 0.56
CA LEU A 196 3.60 -17.04 -0.58
C LEU A 196 2.98 -17.61 -1.85
N GLN A 197 2.36 -16.75 -2.66
CA GLN A 197 1.73 -17.17 -3.90
C GLN A 197 2.57 -16.75 -5.10
N HIS A 198 2.88 -17.72 -5.94
CA HIS A 198 3.47 -17.50 -7.27
C HIS A 198 2.52 -17.98 -8.35
N VAL A 199 2.23 -17.11 -9.32
CA VAL A 199 1.36 -17.44 -10.46
C VAL A 199 2.23 -17.56 -11.71
N ILE A 200 2.22 -18.74 -12.30
CA ILE A 200 2.90 -19.04 -13.57
C ILE A 200 1.96 -18.65 -14.70
N ARG A 201 2.33 -17.59 -15.44
CA ARG A 201 1.53 -17.19 -16.61
C ARG A 201 1.56 -18.25 -17.69
N PRO A 202 0.46 -18.46 -18.43
CA PRO A 202 0.42 -19.48 -19.51
C PRO A 202 1.57 -19.34 -20.50
N GLN A 203 1.99 -18.11 -20.83
CA GLN A 203 3.07 -17.81 -21.76
C GLN A 203 4.45 -18.25 -21.24
N GLU A 204 4.67 -18.21 -19.92
CA GLU A 204 5.95 -18.50 -19.25
C GLU A 204 6.05 -19.97 -18.86
N ARG A 205 4.93 -20.72 -18.88
CA ARG A 205 4.84 -22.08 -18.32
C ARG A 205 5.82 -23.04 -18.95
N ALA A 206 5.94 -23.07 -20.28
CA ALA A 206 6.82 -24.01 -20.97
C ALA A 206 8.28 -23.76 -20.61
N GLU A 207 8.72 -22.52 -20.57
CA GLU A 207 10.09 -22.12 -20.23
C GLU A 207 10.41 -22.42 -18.75
N ILE A 208 9.49 -22.07 -17.85
CA ILE A 208 9.67 -22.32 -16.41
C ILE A 208 9.74 -23.81 -16.15
N MET A 209 8.83 -24.62 -16.70
CA MET A 209 8.80 -26.08 -16.49
C MET A 209 9.96 -26.82 -17.17
N ALA A 210 10.58 -26.24 -18.20
CA ALA A 210 11.81 -26.79 -18.77
C ALA A 210 13.05 -26.55 -17.90
N SER A 211 13.03 -25.47 -17.09
CA SER A 211 14.19 -25.05 -16.29
C SER A 211 14.08 -25.43 -14.80
N ARG A 212 12.87 -25.62 -14.26
CA ARG A 212 12.62 -25.85 -12.82
C ARG A 212 11.45 -26.79 -12.59
N SER A 213 11.55 -27.65 -11.56
CA SER A 213 10.39 -28.38 -11.04
C SER A 213 9.53 -27.50 -10.13
N LEU A 214 8.28 -27.91 -9.87
CA LEU A 214 7.40 -27.24 -8.91
C LEU A 214 8.04 -27.22 -7.52
N ASP A 215 8.61 -28.33 -7.06
CA ASP A 215 9.30 -28.41 -5.77
C ASP A 215 10.47 -27.40 -5.66
N GLN A 216 11.17 -27.16 -6.77
CA GLN A 216 12.23 -26.17 -6.79
C GLN A 216 11.67 -24.75 -6.68
N ILE A 217 10.58 -24.46 -7.35
CA ILE A 217 9.89 -23.16 -7.26
C ILE A 217 9.40 -22.91 -5.82
N GLU A 218 8.80 -23.90 -5.18
CA GLU A 218 8.36 -23.80 -3.79
C GLU A 218 9.53 -23.55 -2.82
N LYS A 219 10.65 -24.22 -3.01
CA LYS A 219 11.88 -23.97 -2.24
C LYS A 219 12.42 -22.56 -2.47
N ASP A 220 12.42 -22.11 -3.72
CA ASP A 220 12.86 -20.77 -4.08
C ASP A 220 11.97 -19.71 -3.41
N LEU A 221 10.63 -19.93 -3.35
CA LEU A 221 9.70 -19.07 -2.63
C LEU A 221 9.99 -19.04 -1.13
N LEU A 222 10.21 -20.19 -0.49
CA LEU A 222 10.56 -20.25 0.93
C LEU A 222 11.86 -19.49 1.23
N ASN A 223 12.83 -19.57 0.32
CA ASN A 223 14.11 -18.86 0.44
C ASN A 223 13.98 -17.32 0.33
N LEU A 224 12.85 -16.80 -0.16
CA LEU A 224 12.57 -15.35 -0.13
C LEU A 224 12.39 -14.85 1.31
N VAL A 225 11.96 -15.72 2.24
CA VAL A 225 11.75 -15.36 3.64
C VAL A 225 13.06 -15.49 4.41
N PRO A 226 13.47 -14.47 5.20
CA PRO A 226 14.65 -14.56 6.05
C PRO A 226 14.58 -15.76 7.00
N ALA A 227 15.68 -16.55 7.08
CA ALA A 227 15.73 -17.78 7.88
C ALA A 227 15.29 -17.60 9.35
N ARG A 228 15.60 -16.42 9.95
CA ARG A 228 15.18 -16.06 11.32
C ARG A 228 13.66 -15.98 11.51
N LEU A 229 12.90 -15.80 10.42
CA LEU A 229 11.44 -15.72 10.46
C LEU A 229 10.79 -17.05 10.08
N GLN A 230 11.45 -17.88 9.28
CA GLN A 230 10.92 -19.18 8.84
C GLN A 230 10.56 -20.11 10.01
N SER A 231 11.31 -20.03 11.12
CA SER A 231 11.03 -20.81 12.33
C SER A 231 9.98 -20.19 13.27
N ARG A 232 9.55 -18.97 13.00
CA ARG A 232 8.66 -18.18 13.89
C ARG A 232 7.23 -18.07 13.41
N ILE A 233 6.99 -18.33 12.12
CA ILE A 233 5.68 -18.19 11.48
C ILE A 233 5.33 -19.45 10.68
N ALA A 234 4.04 -19.74 10.56
CA ALA A 234 3.57 -20.76 9.65
C ALA A 234 3.62 -20.21 8.22
N ILE A 235 4.36 -20.87 7.33
CA ILE A 235 4.51 -20.47 5.93
C ILE A 235 3.91 -21.57 5.05
N GLN A 236 3.09 -21.13 4.09
CA GLN A 236 2.55 -21.96 3.03
C GLN A 236 2.97 -21.39 1.67
N THR A 237 3.31 -22.24 0.72
CA THR A 237 3.55 -21.85 -0.67
C THR A 237 2.38 -22.30 -1.54
N ILE A 238 2.01 -21.45 -2.51
CA ILE A 238 1.01 -21.75 -3.54
C ILE A 238 1.64 -21.42 -4.88
N VAL A 239 1.85 -22.44 -5.72
CA VAL A 239 2.32 -22.29 -7.10
C VAL A 239 1.22 -22.76 -8.05
N ILE A 240 0.71 -21.88 -8.88
CA ILE A 240 -0.52 -22.12 -9.65
C ILE A 240 -0.39 -21.47 -11.04
N PRO A 241 -0.82 -22.15 -12.11
CA PRO A 241 -0.89 -21.53 -13.42
C PRO A 241 -2.14 -20.64 -13.52
N GLY A 242 -2.04 -19.47 -14.19
CA GLY A 242 -3.21 -18.62 -14.40
C GLY A 242 -2.90 -17.15 -14.71
N ASP A 243 -3.94 -16.31 -14.64
CA ASP A 243 -3.79 -14.85 -14.62
C ASP A 243 -3.46 -14.41 -13.19
N PRO A 244 -2.37 -13.65 -12.99
CA PRO A 244 -1.96 -13.23 -11.64
C PRO A 244 -3.02 -12.45 -10.87
N THR A 245 -3.84 -11.64 -11.55
CA THR A 245 -4.91 -10.87 -10.89
C THR A 245 -6.03 -11.77 -10.41
N GLU A 246 -6.52 -12.65 -11.30
CA GLU A 246 -7.63 -13.55 -11.00
C GLU A 246 -7.24 -14.51 -9.87
N GLU A 247 -6.06 -15.10 -9.94
CA GLU A 247 -5.58 -16.05 -8.95
C GLU A 247 -5.29 -15.41 -7.59
N LEU A 248 -4.74 -14.17 -7.55
CA LEU A 248 -4.56 -13.43 -6.29
C LEU A 248 -5.90 -13.10 -5.64
N LEU A 249 -6.87 -12.61 -6.40
CA LEU A 249 -8.20 -12.30 -5.89
C LEU A 249 -8.95 -13.57 -5.44
N TYR A 250 -8.82 -14.67 -6.18
CA TYR A 250 -9.39 -15.96 -5.79
C TYR A 250 -8.79 -16.45 -4.47
N GLN A 251 -7.45 -16.51 -4.39
CA GLN A 251 -6.76 -17.00 -3.19
C GLN A 251 -6.97 -16.08 -1.99
N SER A 252 -7.03 -14.76 -2.18
CA SER A 252 -7.32 -13.85 -1.06
C SER A 252 -8.65 -14.17 -0.38
N ARG A 253 -9.66 -14.56 -1.16
CA ARG A 253 -10.98 -14.98 -0.64
C ARG A 253 -10.94 -16.41 -0.10
N ALA A 254 -10.40 -17.36 -0.86
CA ALA A 254 -10.37 -18.78 -0.49
C ALA A 254 -9.57 -19.03 0.80
N GLN A 255 -8.50 -18.27 1.01
CA GLN A 255 -7.63 -18.37 2.18
C GLN A 255 -8.06 -17.43 3.31
N GLN A 256 -9.12 -16.64 3.11
CA GLN A 256 -9.59 -15.63 4.06
C GLN A 256 -8.43 -14.69 4.48
N ALA A 257 -7.72 -14.14 3.50
CA ALA A 257 -6.61 -13.24 3.77
C ALA A 257 -7.10 -11.94 4.42
N ASP A 258 -6.46 -11.55 5.51
CA ASP A 258 -6.70 -10.27 6.19
C ASP A 258 -5.87 -9.14 5.60
N LEU A 259 -4.78 -9.49 4.91
CA LEU A 259 -3.88 -8.56 4.23
C LEU A 259 -3.28 -9.22 2.99
N VAL A 260 -3.31 -8.52 1.87
CA VAL A 260 -2.54 -8.86 0.67
C VAL A 260 -1.33 -7.95 0.58
N VAL A 261 -0.14 -8.53 0.30
CA VAL A 261 1.11 -7.78 0.15
C VAL A 261 1.62 -7.91 -1.28
N LEU A 262 1.85 -6.77 -1.91
CA LEU A 262 2.31 -6.65 -3.30
C LEU A 262 3.58 -5.81 -3.38
N GLY A 263 4.45 -6.14 -4.32
CA GLY A 263 5.58 -5.30 -4.72
C GLY A 263 5.37 -4.75 -6.14
N ALA A 264 5.61 -3.47 -6.33
CA ALA A 264 5.70 -2.89 -7.67
C ALA A 264 7.10 -3.17 -8.22
N GLN A 265 7.27 -4.23 -9.04
CA GLN A 265 8.57 -4.78 -9.43
C GLN A 265 8.82 -4.76 -10.95
N GLY A 266 10.11 -4.62 -11.31
CA GLY A 266 10.64 -4.86 -12.65
C GLY A 266 10.46 -3.70 -13.64
N ALA A 267 10.96 -3.88 -14.87
CA ALA A 267 10.79 -2.92 -15.96
C ALA A 267 9.32 -2.61 -16.30
N SER A 268 8.41 -3.50 -15.88
CA SER A 268 6.96 -3.31 -15.94
C SER A 268 6.34 -2.76 -14.64
N ALA A 269 7.14 -2.29 -13.68
CA ALA A 269 6.62 -1.73 -12.42
C ALA A 269 5.67 -0.57 -12.68
N PHE A 270 5.99 0.25 -13.67
CA PHE A 270 5.10 1.29 -14.16
C PHE A 270 3.79 0.71 -14.71
N ALA A 271 3.86 -0.32 -15.55
CA ALA A 271 2.69 -1.00 -16.10
C ALA A 271 1.88 -1.73 -15.01
N ALA A 272 2.54 -2.24 -13.95
CA ALA A 272 1.85 -2.91 -12.84
C ALA A 272 0.96 -1.96 -12.01
N ILE A 273 1.35 -0.68 -11.91
CA ILE A 273 0.59 0.36 -11.18
C ILE A 273 -0.35 1.13 -12.14
N THR A 274 -0.27 0.93 -13.45
CA THR A 274 -1.22 1.55 -14.39
C THR A 274 -2.58 0.88 -14.33
N ARG A 275 -3.60 1.52 -14.89
CA ARG A 275 -5.01 1.05 -14.90
C ARG A 275 -5.23 -0.38 -15.42
N HIS A 276 -4.25 -0.97 -16.10
CA HIS A 276 -4.31 -2.31 -16.64
C HIS A 276 -3.40 -3.31 -15.92
N GLY A 277 -2.61 -2.84 -14.93
CA GLY A 277 -1.67 -3.67 -14.20
C GLY A 277 -2.32 -4.51 -13.09
N VAL A 278 -1.62 -5.57 -12.70
CA VAL A 278 -2.05 -6.50 -11.63
C VAL A 278 -2.32 -5.76 -10.33
N VAL A 279 -1.39 -4.89 -9.90
CA VAL A 279 -1.52 -4.12 -8.65
C VAL A 279 -2.81 -3.30 -8.65
N TYR A 280 -3.08 -2.57 -9.73
CA TYR A 280 -4.27 -1.73 -9.85
C TYR A 280 -5.57 -2.54 -9.74
N LYS A 281 -5.67 -3.66 -10.45
CA LYS A 281 -6.86 -4.52 -10.44
C LYS A 281 -7.06 -5.16 -9.07
N VAL A 282 -5.97 -5.59 -8.41
CA VAL A 282 -6.05 -6.15 -7.06
C VAL A 282 -6.52 -5.09 -6.07
N LEU A 283 -5.98 -3.86 -6.13
CA LEU A 283 -6.42 -2.75 -5.28
C LEU A 283 -7.91 -2.41 -5.44
N ALA A 284 -8.44 -2.56 -6.65
CA ALA A 284 -9.84 -2.28 -6.96
C ALA A 284 -10.81 -3.35 -6.45
N HIS A 285 -10.38 -4.63 -6.41
CA HIS A 285 -11.29 -5.76 -6.20
C HIS A 285 -10.95 -6.67 -5.02
N CYS A 286 -9.90 -6.36 -4.26
CA CYS A 286 -9.53 -7.15 -3.10
C CYS A 286 -10.52 -6.92 -1.94
N GLY A 287 -10.98 -8.01 -1.32
CA GLY A 287 -11.89 -7.98 -0.18
C GLY A 287 -11.23 -7.63 1.16
N CYS A 288 -9.92 -7.48 1.19
CA CYS A 288 -9.14 -7.05 2.34
C CYS A 288 -8.16 -5.93 1.96
N PRO A 289 -7.58 -5.21 2.92
CA PRO A 289 -6.55 -4.21 2.66
C PRO A 289 -5.38 -4.77 1.86
N VAL A 290 -4.80 -3.91 1.03
CA VAL A 290 -3.63 -4.26 0.23
C VAL A 290 -2.47 -3.36 0.62
N LEU A 291 -1.38 -3.97 1.05
CA LEU A 291 -0.12 -3.30 1.29
C LEU A 291 0.74 -3.34 0.01
N THR A 292 1.26 -2.20 -0.37
CA THR A 292 2.18 -2.09 -1.49
C THR A 292 3.53 -1.50 -1.06
N LEU A 293 4.59 -2.04 -1.65
CA LEU A 293 5.93 -1.46 -1.59
C LEU A 293 6.25 -0.85 -2.96
N SER A 294 6.48 0.45 -2.96
CA SER A 294 6.80 1.20 -4.18
C SER A 294 8.15 0.76 -4.77
N PRO A 295 8.42 1.03 -6.06
CA PRO A 295 9.73 0.81 -6.66
C PRO A 295 10.86 1.51 -5.88
N VAL A 296 10.57 2.68 -5.30
CA VAL A 296 11.52 3.45 -4.49
C VAL A 296 11.90 2.72 -3.21
N VAL A 297 10.91 2.14 -2.52
CA VAL A 297 11.13 1.31 -1.32
C VAL A 297 11.92 0.06 -1.68
N LEU A 298 11.54 -0.64 -2.75
CA LEU A 298 12.21 -1.86 -3.19
C LEU A 298 13.67 -1.60 -3.55
N ALA A 299 13.96 -0.53 -4.29
CA ALA A 299 15.32 -0.13 -4.64
C ALA A 299 16.15 0.28 -3.41
N ALA A 300 15.53 0.93 -2.42
CA ALA A 300 16.23 1.32 -1.19
C ALA A 300 16.63 0.13 -0.31
N CYS A 301 15.83 -0.96 -0.31
CA CYS A 301 16.03 -2.16 0.50
C CYS A 301 16.70 -3.31 -0.26
N GLY A 302 16.76 -3.25 -1.60
CA GLY A 302 17.34 -4.28 -2.46
C GLY A 302 18.86 -4.38 -2.38
N SER A 303 19.42 -5.38 -3.07
CA SER A 303 20.86 -5.59 -3.16
C SER A 303 21.57 -4.46 -3.90
N LYS A 304 22.92 -4.37 -3.75
CA LYS A 304 23.71 -3.38 -4.51
C LYS A 304 23.52 -3.50 -6.04
N SER A 305 23.33 -4.73 -6.55
CA SER A 305 23.10 -4.97 -7.98
C SER A 305 21.75 -4.43 -8.47
N GLU A 306 20.71 -4.52 -7.65
CA GLU A 306 19.40 -3.93 -7.95
C GLU A 306 19.42 -2.40 -7.89
N LYS A 307 20.13 -1.83 -6.91
CA LYS A 307 20.31 -0.37 -6.82
C LYS A 307 20.96 0.19 -8.07
N THR A 308 21.95 -0.50 -8.62
CA THR A 308 22.62 -0.09 -9.87
C THR A 308 21.67 -0.20 -11.06
N ARG A 309 20.94 -1.32 -11.22
CA ARG A 309 19.96 -1.49 -12.32
C ARG A 309 18.79 -0.52 -12.23
N ALA A 310 18.26 -0.25 -11.03
CA ALA A 310 17.18 0.72 -10.84
C ALA A 310 17.66 2.15 -11.17
N ALA A 311 18.89 2.51 -10.79
CA ALA A 311 19.51 3.79 -11.14
C ALA A 311 19.75 3.91 -12.65
N GLU A 312 20.22 2.85 -13.30
CA GLU A 312 20.43 2.82 -14.75
C GLU A 312 19.10 2.92 -15.52
N ALA A 313 18.04 2.23 -15.08
CA ALA A 313 16.72 2.33 -15.68
C ALA A 313 16.12 3.74 -15.51
N TYR A 314 16.30 4.36 -14.35
CA TYR A 314 15.90 5.75 -14.10
C TYR A 314 16.66 6.74 -14.97
N MET A 315 17.98 6.56 -15.12
CA MET A 315 18.83 7.41 -15.96
C MET A 315 18.59 7.21 -17.47
N ALA A 316 18.15 6.01 -17.86
CA ALA A 316 17.80 5.71 -19.25
C ALA A 316 16.42 6.21 -19.68
N GLY A 317 15.65 6.86 -18.79
CA GLY A 317 14.31 7.37 -19.09
C GLY A 317 13.27 6.26 -19.40
N VAL A 318 13.52 5.03 -18.95
CA VAL A 318 12.64 3.86 -19.19
C VAL A 318 11.59 3.72 -18.08
N ILE A 319 11.58 4.68 -17.11
CA ILE A 319 10.62 4.73 -16.02
C ILE A 319 9.92 6.08 -16.01
#